data_77f856438dc43090bd936a479bc15a96
#
_entry.id   77f856438dc43090bd936a479bc15a96
#
_cell.length_a   1.000
_cell.length_b   1.000
_cell.length_c   1.000
_cell.angle_alpha   90.00
_cell.angle_beta   90.00
_cell.angle_gamma   90.00
#
_symmetry.space_group_name_H-M   'P 1'
#
loop_
_entity.id
_entity.type
_entity.pdbx_description
1 polymer ?
#
loop_
_entity_poly.entity_id
_entity_poly.type
_entity_poly.pdbx_seq_one_letter_code
_entity_poly.pdbx_strand_id
1 'polypeptide(L)'
;MRIRDWDRNLRIRLIGESLVGVTFWMIFPFIAIYFSEMFGKEKTGILLVISQLFSVIANLLGGYLADRFGRKKMMVFAACGQALAFLLFALVNSPLFSSPFMSFICFALVGVCGSLYWPASQAMVADVVSEKDQSRVFAVFYTMNNVMVVIGPLLGGIFYPEHRFFLFLIAGMFCAIVAIVLSIYLEETAPIWRKTTGTWYMFFVEQLNNYRLIAKDRTFLLFIVAGILVAQTFMQLDILLPVYIKEVVSKQTLFSVGSWSLSLSGEKAFSVLIAENGLLVALFTVAVTKWMENYKEKWVFVFSSLFYGIAIFLFGQTTSLWMMVFLIALFTLAELMTVGLQQTFVAKLAPEHMRGQYFAAASLRFTLGRMMAPLALTLPFAYHWTFFILTLLAVCSAWLYAIMFRAMEEKQA
;
A
#
# COMPACT_ATOMS: atom_id res chain seq x y z
N MET A 1 -19.95 15.04 12.65
CA MET A 1 -18.84 15.58 13.46
C MET A 1 -17.90 16.37 12.53
N ARG A 2 -17.64 17.67 12.81
CA ARG A 2 -16.69 18.47 12.02
C ARG A 2 -15.28 18.20 12.56
N ILE A 3 -14.22 18.35 11.73
CA ILE A 3 -12.82 18.13 12.17
C ILE A 3 -12.46 19.01 13.39
N ARG A 4 -13.06 20.20 13.48
CA ARG A 4 -12.88 21.12 14.62
C ARG A 4 -13.37 20.53 15.95
N ASP A 5 -14.35 19.61 15.90
CA ASP A 5 -14.97 18.99 17.08
C ASP A 5 -14.30 17.66 17.45
N TRP A 6 -13.24 17.29 16.73
CA TRP A 6 -12.51 16.05 16.99
C TRP A 6 -11.71 16.12 18.28
N ASP A 7 -11.51 14.95 18.87
CA ASP A 7 -10.55 14.75 19.96
C ASP A 7 -9.16 15.31 19.59
N ARG A 8 -8.44 15.81 20.58
CA ARG A 8 -7.12 16.40 20.41
C ARG A 8 -6.16 15.42 19.75
N ASN A 9 -6.16 14.16 20.18
CA ASN A 9 -5.30 13.12 19.63
C ASN A 9 -5.51 12.93 18.14
N LEU A 10 -6.77 12.91 17.67
CA LEU A 10 -7.12 12.75 16.25
C LEU A 10 -6.63 13.92 15.39
N ARG A 11 -6.75 15.16 15.90
CA ARG A 11 -6.29 16.35 15.16
C ARG A 11 -4.77 16.37 15.03
N ILE A 12 -4.06 16.05 16.12
CA ILE A 12 -2.58 15.96 16.11
C ILE A 12 -2.13 14.88 15.12
N ARG A 13 -2.78 13.73 15.13
CA ARG A 13 -2.48 12.63 14.22
C ARG A 13 -2.76 13.00 12.77
N LEU A 14 -3.92 13.58 12.48
CA LEU A 14 -4.28 13.96 11.11
C LEU A 14 -3.21 14.86 10.49
N ILE A 15 -2.77 15.88 11.22
CA ILE A 15 -1.74 16.82 10.74
C ILE A 15 -0.39 16.11 10.64
N GLY A 16 0.02 15.38 11.69
CA GLY A 16 1.31 14.70 11.73
C GLY A 16 1.43 13.60 10.67
N GLU A 17 0.41 12.74 10.56
CA GLU A 17 0.38 11.67 9.57
C GLU A 17 0.33 12.23 8.13
N SER A 18 -0.35 13.36 7.90
CA SER A 18 -0.35 14.02 6.60
C SER A 18 1.03 14.56 6.23
N LEU A 19 1.74 15.19 7.17
CA LEU A 19 3.06 15.74 6.94
C LEU A 19 4.09 14.65 6.61
N VAL A 20 4.11 13.59 7.42
CA VAL A 20 4.98 12.42 7.19
C VAL A 20 4.56 11.68 5.92
N GLY A 21 3.27 11.56 5.67
CA GLY A 21 2.73 10.85 4.52
C GLY A 21 3.10 11.50 3.19
N VAL A 22 3.04 12.83 3.05
CA VAL A 22 3.49 13.51 1.83
C VAL A 22 4.96 13.18 1.55
N THR A 23 5.85 13.30 2.55
CA THR A 23 7.28 13.01 2.36
C THR A 23 7.53 11.52 2.09
N PHE A 24 6.77 10.63 2.71
CA PHE A 24 6.83 9.19 2.41
C PHE A 24 6.48 8.92 0.95
N TRP A 25 5.38 9.47 0.44
CA TRP A 25 4.95 9.30 -0.95
C TRP A 25 5.83 10.04 -1.96
N MET A 26 6.61 11.05 -1.54
CA MET A 26 7.67 11.65 -2.38
C MET A 26 8.84 10.70 -2.63
N ILE A 27 9.06 9.72 -1.75
CA ILE A 27 10.22 8.82 -1.75
C ILE A 27 9.84 7.41 -2.18
N PHE A 28 8.80 6.86 -1.57
CA PHE A 28 8.43 5.44 -1.66
C PHE A 28 8.29 4.92 -3.10
N PRO A 29 7.60 5.61 -4.04
CA PRO A 29 7.45 5.14 -5.41
C PRO A 29 8.77 5.03 -6.20
N PHE A 30 9.81 5.74 -5.74
CA PHE A 30 11.13 5.74 -6.38
C PHE A 30 12.11 4.76 -5.75
N ILE A 31 11.73 4.09 -4.67
CA ILE A 31 12.64 3.18 -3.92
C ILE A 31 13.06 1.97 -4.78
N ALA A 32 12.13 1.43 -5.58
CA ALA A 32 12.47 0.34 -6.49
C ALA A 32 13.49 0.78 -7.55
N ILE A 33 13.36 1.99 -8.07
CA ILE A 33 14.34 2.62 -8.99
C ILE A 33 15.69 2.77 -8.27
N TYR A 34 15.66 3.39 -7.08
CA TYR A 34 16.87 3.68 -6.29
C TYR A 34 17.70 2.42 -6.04
N PHE A 35 17.07 1.36 -5.53
CA PHE A 35 17.82 0.13 -5.25
C PHE A 35 18.19 -0.65 -6.51
N SER A 36 17.39 -0.56 -7.59
CA SER A 36 17.74 -1.17 -8.87
C SER A 36 18.99 -0.54 -9.49
N GLU A 37 19.20 0.77 -9.30
CA GLU A 37 20.43 1.45 -9.69
C GLU A 37 21.65 0.99 -8.87
N MET A 38 21.45 0.72 -7.57
CA MET A 38 22.54 0.37 -6.65
C MET A 38 22.92 -1.11 -6.68
N PHE A 39 21.96 -2.01 -6.79
CA PHE A 39 22.16 -3.46 -6.64
C PHE A 39 21.83 -4.27 -7.90
N GLY A 40 21.21 -3.64 -8.90
CA GLY A 40 20.55 -4.34 -10.00
C GLY A 40 19.17 -4.85 -9.61
N LYS A 41 18.34 -5.15 -10.61
CA LYS A 41 16.91 -5.50 -10.41
C LYS A 41 16.71 -6.76 -9.56
N GLU A 42 17.45 -7.82 -9.90
CA GLU A 42 17.30 -9.13 -9.24
C GLU A 42 17.55 -9.05 -7.73
N LYS A 43 18.68 -8.46 -7.32
CA LYS A 43 19.01 -8.29 -5.92
C LYS A 43 18.03 -7.34 -5.23
N THR A 44 17.59 -6.29 -5.91
CA THR A 44 16.57 -5.36 -5.40
C THR A 44 15.27 -6.08 -5.07
N GLY A 45 14.79 -6.94 -5.97
CA GLY A 45 13.58 -7.72 -5.71
C GLY A 45 13.70 -8.56 -4.43
N ILE A 46 14.79 -9.29 -4.26
CA ILE A 46 15.05 -10.10 -3.05
C ILE A 46 15.09 -9.22 -1.80
N LEU A 47 15.82 -8.12 -1.83
CA LEU A 47 15.96 -7.20 -0.71
C LEU A 47 14.60 -6.59 -0.31
N LEU A 48 13.78 -6.19 -1.28
CA LEU A 48 12.44 -5.66 -1.01
C LEU A 48 11.52 -6.74 -0.41
N VAL A 49 11.59 -8.01 -0.85
CA VAL A 49 10.86 -9.11 -0.21
C VAL A 49 11.27 -9.26 1.25
N ILE A 50 12.57 -9.25 1.55
CA ILE A 50 13.10 -9.33 2.91
C ILE A 50 12.59 -8.15 3.76
N SER A 51 12.65 -6.92 3.24
CA SER A 51 12.13 -5.73 3.92
C SER A 51 10.63 -5.85 4.21
N GLN A 52 9.83 -6.34 3.25
CA GLN A 52 8.40 -6.54 3.45
C GLN A 52 8.11 -7.63 4.48
N LEU A 53 8.88 -8.71 4.53
CA LEU A 53 8.74 -9.75 5.54
C LEU A 53 8.94 -9.18 6.96
N PHE A 54 9.97 -8.38 7.19
CA PHE A 54 10.18 -7.70 8.47
C PHE A 54 9.04 -6.73 8.81
N SER A 55 8.54 -6.00 7.82
CA SER A 55 7.40 -5.09 7.98
C SER A 55 6.11 -5.82 8.37
N VAL A 56 5.84 -6.99 7.79
CA VAL A 56 4.68 -7.83 8.14
C VAL A 56 4.80 -8.34 9.58
N ILE A 57 5.97 -8.85 9.96
CA ILE A 57 6.22 -9.30 11.35
C ILE A 57 6.05 -8.15 12.33
N ALA A 58 6.59 -6.97 12.01
CA ALA A 58 6.46 -5.77 12.83
C ALA A 58 4.99 -5.31 12.96
N ASN A 59 4.19 -5.39 11.89
CA ASN A 59 2.78 -5.05 11.92
C ASN A 59 1.98 -5.98 12.86
N LEU A 60 2.22 -7.28 12.78
CA LEU A 60 1.59 -8.27 13.65
C LEU A 60 1.98 -8.05 15.12
N LEU A 61 3.26 -7.79 15.39
CA LEU A 61 3.74 -7.48 16.74
C LEU A 61 3.22 -6.13 17.23
N GLY A 62 3.08 -5.15 16.34
CA GLY A 62 2.66 -3.79 16.66
C GLY A 62 1.31 -3.72 17.36
N GLY A 63 0.34 -4.53 16.93
CA GLY A 63 -0.96 -4.65 17.60
C GLY A 63 -0.82 -5.15 19.03
N TYR A 64 -0.12 -6.28 19.23
CA TYR A 64 0.12 -6.84 20.55
C TYR A 64 0.89 -5.89 21.48
N LEU A 65 1.93 -5.24 20.96
CA LEU A 65 2.74 -4.30 21.74
C LEU A 65 1.95 -3.03 22.10
N ALA A 66 1.08 -2.55 21.20
CA ALA A 66 0.20 -1.42 21.46
C ALA A 66 -0.84 -1.73 22.57
N ASP A 67 -1.36 -2.96 22.63
CA ASP A 67 -2.25 -3.39 23.72
C ASP A 67 -1.51 -3.52 25.05
N ARG A 68 -0.25 -3.95 25.03
CA ARG A 68 0.55 -4.21 26.23
C ARG A 68 1.20 -2.95 26.80
N PHE A 69 1.78 -2.10 25.96
CA PHE A 69 2.55 -0.93 26.39
C PHE A 69 1.80 0.39 26.30
N GLY A 70 0.68 0.41 25.59
CA GLY A 70 -0.14 1.59 25.36
C GLY A 70 0.02 2.16 23.95
N ARG A 71 -1.03 2.84 23.46
CA ARG A 71 -1.10 3.41 22.10
C ARG A 71 -0.07 4.51 21.90
N LYS A 72 -0.06 5.49 22.82
CA LYS A 72 0.88 6.63 22.79
C LYS A 72 2.32 6.17 22.75
N LYS A 73 2.73 5.30 23.69
CA LYS A 73 4.13 4.86 23.80
C LYS A 73 4.61 4.18 22.53
N MET A 74 3.78 3.30 21.94
CA MET A 74 4.11 2.62 20.71
C MET A 74 4.22 3.56 19.51
N MET A 75 3.29 4.52 19.39
CA MET A 75 3.33 5.52 18.33
C MET A 75 4.57 6.42 18.42
N VAL A 76 4.89 6.90 19.63
CA VAL A 76 6.09 7.72 19.87
C VAL A 76 7.36 6.93 19.56
N PHE A 77 7.49 5.71 20.08
CA PHE A 77 8.65 4.84 19.83
C PHE A 77 8.84 4.60 18.32
N ALA A 78 7.77 4.24 17.62
CA ALA A 78 7.82 4.00 16.18
C ALA A 78 8.16 5.27 15.38
N ALA A 79 7.60 6.43 15.76
CA ALA A 79 7.90 7.71 15.11
C ALA A 79 9.37 8.15 15.35
N CYS A 80 9.90 7.96 16.56
CA CYS A 80 11.31 8.21 16.86
C CYS A 80 12.24 7.29 16.03
N GLY A 81 11.91 5.99 15.98
CA GLY A 81 12.66 5.03 15.17
C GLY A 81 12.63 5.37 13.68
N GLN A 82 11.47 5.78 13.16
CA GLN A 82 11.33 6.20 11.77
C GLN A 82 12.12 7.48 11.47
N ALA A 83 12.10 8.46 12.38
CA ALA A 83 12.89 9.67 12.27
C ALA A 83 14.40 9.36 12.21
N LEU A 84 14.89 8.54 13.14
CA LEU A 84 16.30 8.12 13.18
C LEU A 84 16.66 7.37 11.88
N ALA A 85 15.82 6.45 11.42
CA ALA A 85 16.06 5.69 10.20
C ALA A 85 16.14 6.59 8.96
N PHE A 86 15.25 7.59 8.80
CA PHE A 86 15.33 8.54 7.70
C PHE A 86 16.54 9.48 7.79
N LEU A 87 16.92 9.95 8.99
CA LEU A 87 18.11 10.77 9.17
C LEU A 87 19.39 9.99 8.84
N LEU A 88 19.47 8.73 9.26
CA LEU A 88 20.55 7.83 8.86
C LEU A 88 20.51 7.55 7.35
N PHE A 89 19.32 7.39 6.75
CA PHE A 89 19.19 7.22 5.31
C PHE A 89 19.69 8.44 4.55
N ALA A 90 19.43 9.66 5.05
CA ALA A 90 20.02 10.88 4.51
C ALA A 90 21.54 10.85 4.63
N LEU A 91 22.07 10.55 5.81
CA LEU A 91 23.52 10.53 6.07
C LEU A 91 24.26 9.58 5.13
N VAL A 92 23.75 8.36 4.95
CA VAL A 92 24.37 7.34 4.07
C VAL A 92 24.17 7.62 2.57
N ASN A 93 23.44 8.66 2.23
CA ASN A 93 23.28 9.19 0.87
C ASN A 93 23.83 10.61 0.72
N SER A 94 24.63 11.05 1.68
CA SER A 94 25.25 12.36 1.64
C SER A 94 26.51 12.34 0.76
N PRO A 95 26.99 13.52 0.31
CA PRO A 95 28.27 13.61 -0.40
C PRO A 95 29.47 13.13 0.44
N LEU A 96 29.32 13.07 1.77
CA LEU A 96 30.39 12.66 2.70
C LEU A 96 30.48 11.15 2.87
N PHE A 97 29.34 10.45 2.76
CA PHE A 97 29.30 9.01 3.00
C PHE A 97 28.19 8.37 2.14
N SER A 98 28.56 7.37 1.35
CA SER A 98 27.63 6.62 0.51
C SER A 98 27.82 5.13 0.74
N SER A 99 26.72 4.44 1.14
CA SER A 99 26.72 3.00 1.32
C SER A 99 25.36 2.41 0.90
N PRO A 100 25.28 1.71 -0.24
CA PRO A 100 24.04 1.07 -0.68
C PRO A 100 23.44 0.10 0.34
N PHE A 101 24.28 -0.71 0.98
CA PHE A 101 23.84 -1.69 1.98
C PHE A 101 23.24 -1.02 3.23
N MET A 102 23.90 0.03 3.75
CA MET A 102 23.35 0.80 4.87
C MET A 102 22.06 1.53 4.47
N SER A 103 21.97 2.02 3.25
CA SER A 103 20.74 2.60 2.71
C SER A 103 19.59 1.62 2.75
N PHE A 104 19.84 0.35 2.38
CA PHE A 104 18.82 -0.70 2.46
C PHE A 104 18.39 -0.98 3.92
N ILE A 105 19.35 -1.07 4.85
CA ILE A 105 19.03 -1.27 6.27
C ILE A 105 18.16 -0.11 6.80
N CYS A 106 18.53 1.13 6.50
CA CYS A 106 17.75 2.31 6.90
C CYS A 106 16.32 2.26 6.31
N PHE A 107 16.17 1.91 5.03
CA PHE A 107 14.87 1.75 4.41
C PHE A 107 14.04 0.64 5.07
N ALA A 108 14.62 -0.51 5.35
CA ALA A 108 13.95 -1.61 6.03
C ALA A 108 13.48 -1.18 7.45
N LEU A 109 14.30 -0.42 8.17
CA LEU A 109 13.94 0.13 9.48
C LEU A 109 12.79 1.14 9.39
N VAL A 110 12.76 2.00 8.35
CA VAL A 110 11.61 2.90 8.10
C VAL A 110 10.34 2.09 7.95
N GLY A 111 10.36 1.00 7.16
CA GLY A 111 9.22 0.10 6.95
C GLY A 111 8.78 -0.60 8.23
N VAL A 112 9.71 -1.13 9.02
CA VAL A 112 9.45 -1.76 10.32
C VAL A 112 8.81 -0.78 11.30
N CYS A 113 9.37 0.41 11.45
CA CYS A 113 8.83 1.43 12.34
C CYS A 113 7.43 1.90 11.91
N GLY A 114 7.20 2.14 10.61
CA GLY A 114 5.88 2.48 10.08
C GLY A 114 4.86 1.36 10.33
N SER A 115 5.28 0.10 10.20
CA SER A 115 4.43 -1.07 10.45
C SER A 115 4.11 -1.29 11.94
N LEU A 116 4.97 -0.87 12.86
CA LEU A 116 4.68 -0.84 14.30
C LEU A 116 3.73 0.30 14.66
N TYR A 117 3.85 1.45 13.98
CA TYR A 117 3.01 2.63 14.21
C TYR A 117 1.55 2.37 13.87
N TRP A 118 1.30 1.74 12.73
CA TRP A 118 -0.03 1.64 12.11
C TRP A 118 -1.10 1.00 13.02
N PRO A 119 -0.90 -0.21 13.63
CA PRO A 119 -1.91 -0.81 14.49
C PRO A 119 -2.25 0.03 15.72
N ALA A 120 -1.24 0.64 16.35
CA ALA A 120 -1.44 1.52 17.49
C ALA A 120 -2.26 2.77 17.13
N SER A 121 -1.99 3.34 15.98
CA SER A 121 -2.70 4.48 15.39
C SER A 121 -4.17 4.14 15.11
N GLN A 122 -4.46 2.99 14.50
CA GLN A 122 -5.85 2.56 14.24
C GLN A 122 -6.62 2.27 15.53
N ALA A 123 -5.99 1.59 16.50
CA ALA A 123 -6.60 1.30 17.79
C ALA A 123 -6.95 2.57 18.55
N MET A 124 -6.11 3.61 18.50
CA MET A 124 -6.40 4.91 19.12
C MET A 124 -7.67 5.56 18.57
N VAL A 125 -7.96 5.45 17.26
CA VAL A 125 -9.25 5.94 16.70
C VAL A 125 -10.42 5.18 17.33
N ALA A 126 -10.30 3.86 17.41
CA ALA A 126 -11.35 3.03 18.00
C ALA A 126 -11.58 3.33 19.50
N ASP A 127 -10.51 3.72 20.22
CA ASP A 127 -10.60 4.03 21.65
C ASP A 127 -11.30 5.38 21.93
N VAL A 128 -11.12 6.41 21.06
CA VAL A 128 -11.60 7.79 21.32
C VAL A 128 -12.83 8.19 20.51
N VAL A 129 -13.26 7.37 19.55
CA VAL A 129 -14.40 7.69 18.66
C VAL A 129 -15.54 6.71 18.90
N SER A 130 -16.75 7.24 19.04
CA SER A 130 -17.96 6.40 19.13
C SER A 130 -18.12 5.53 17.87
N GLU A 131 -18.62 4.30 18.00
CA GLU A 131 -18.81 3.37 16.87
C GLU A 131 -19.55 4.00 15.68
N LYS A 132 -20.54 4.87 15.98
CA LYS A 132 -21.34 5.57 14.95
C LYS A 132 -20.54 6.56 14.12
N ASP A 133 -19.47 7.15 14.68
CA ASP A 133 -18.65 8.16 14.02
C ASP A 133 -17.33 7.61 13.45
N GLN A 134 -16.92 6.38 13.84
CA GLN A 134 -15.64 5.78 13.42
C GLN A 134 -15.50 5.75 11.89
N SER A 135 -16.56 5.33 11.18
CA SER A 135 -16.53 5.26 9.71
C SER A 135 -16.24 6.62 9.07
N ARG A 136 -16.78 7.70 9.63
CA ARG A 136 -16.54 9.07 9.15
C ARG A 136 -15.12 9.53 9.43
N VAL A 137 -14.55 9.21 10.59
CA VAL A 137 -13.16 9.55 10.93
C VAL A 137 -12.20 8.78 10.04
N PHE A 138 -12.38 7.47 9.86
CA PHE A 138 -11.56 6.68 8.94
C PHE A 138 -11.66 7.17 7.50
N ALA A 139 -12.84 7.60 7.05
CA ALA A 139 -13.00 8.18 5.70
C ALA A 139 -12.17 9.45 5.51
N VAL A 140 -12.05 10.31 6.53
CA VAL A 140 -11.18 11.50 6.44
C VAL A 140 -9.70 11.11 6.35
N PHE A 141 -9.22 10.17 7.19
CA PHE A 141 -7.85 9.67 7.11
C PHE A 141 -7.57 9.02 5.75
N TYR A 142 -8.50 8.25 5.21
CA TYR A 142 -8.41 7.66 3.88
C TYR A 142 -8.32 8.72 2.77
N THR A 143 -9.17 9.75 2.84
CA THR A 143 -9.15 10.87 1.88
C THR A 143 -7.81 11.60 1.93
N MET A 144 -7.29 11.88 3.13
CA MET A 144 -5.99 12.52 3.29
C MET A 144 -4.87 11.64 2.71
N ASN A 145 -4.91 10.33 2.93
CA ASN A 145 -3.95 9.42 2.32
C ASN A 145 -4.00 9.49 0.78
N ASN A 146 -5.17 9.51 0.17
CA ASN A 146 -5.28 9.64 -1.30
C ASN A 146 -4.74 10.99 -1.81
N VAL A 147 -4.95 12.07 -1.06
CA VAL A 147 -4.32 13.37 -1.39
C VAL A 147 -2.80 13.28 -1.36
N MET A 148 -2.24 12.58 -0.36
CA MET A 148 -0.79 12.38 -0.25
C MET A 148 -0.24 11.49 -1.38
N VAL A 149 -1.00 10.46 -1.80
CA VAL A 149 -0.66 9.61 -2.96
C VAL A 149 -0.62 10.39 -4.27
N VAL A 150 -1.42 11.45 -4.42
CA VAL A 150 -1.38 12.31 -5.62
C VAL A 150 -0.25 13.32 -5.54
N ILE A 151 -0.15 14.07 -4.43
CA ILE A 151 0.80 15.18 -4.30
C ILE A 151 2.24 14.68 -4.13
N GLY A 152 2.43 13.62 -3.32
CA GLY A 152 3.75 13.10 -2.99
C GLY A 152 4.59 12.71 -4.21
N PRO A 153 4.11 11.80 -5.07
CA PRO A 153 4.87 11.37 -6.25
C PRO A 153 5.13 12.50 -7.26
N LEU A 154 4.21 13.46 -7.42
CA LEU A 154 4.44 14.62 -8.28
C LEU A 154 5.62 15.47 -7.78
N LEU A 155 5.65 15.78 -6.49
CA LEU A 155 6.78 16.47 -5.87
C LEU A 155 8.04 15.60 -5.91
N GLY A 156 7.91 14.29 -5.65
CA GLY A 156 9.00 13.32 -5.75
C GLY A 156 9.64 13.31 -7.13
N GLY A 157 8.85 13.26 -8.21
CA GLY A 157 9.35 13.28 -9.58
C GLY A 157 10.12 14.55 -9.96
N ILE A 158 9.82 15.67 -9.28
CA ILE A 158 10.56 16.94 -9.46
C ILE A 158 11.89 16.92 -8.69
N PHE A 159 11.84 16.51 -7.41
CA PHE A 159 12.98 16.68 -6.50
C PHE A 159 13.86 15.44 -6.37
N TYR A 160 13.31 14.24 -6.53
CA TYR A 160 14.02 12.99 -6.30
C TYR A 160 15.24 12.80 -7.22
N PRO A 161 15.21 13.11 -8.53
CA PRO A 161 16.36 12.85 -9.41
C PRO A 161 17.64 13.60 -8.98
N GLU A 162 17.52 14.83 -8.51
CA GLU A 162 18.66 15.72 -8.23
C GLU A 162 18.89 15.96 -6.74
N HIS A 163 17.88 15.75 -5.89
CA HIS A 163 17.90 16.18 -4.48
C HIS A 163 17.57 15.06 -3.49
N ARG A 164 17.96 13.81 -3.76
CA ARG A 164 17.64 12.62 -2.92
C ARG A 164 18.03 12.81 -1.45
N PHE A 165 19.24 13.32 -1.20
CA PHE A 165 19.72 13.61 0.15
C PHE A 165 18.78 14.52 0.93
N PHE A 166 18.38 15.64 0.30
CA PHE A 166 17.48 16.60 0.95
C PHE A 166 16.08 16.01 1.19
N LEU A 167 15.57 15.17 0.30
CA LEU A 167 14.29 14.50 0.52
C LEU A 167 14.32 13.58 1.74
N PHE A 168 15.36 12.76 1.87
CA PHE A 168 15.52 11.88 3.03
C PHE A 168 15.72 12.68 4.31
N LEU A 169 16.48 13.78 4.26
CA LEU A 169 16.69 14.67 5.38
C LEU A 169 15.40 15.34 5.85
N ILE A 170 14.62 15.90 4.92
CA ILE A 170 13.32 16.53 5.21
C ILE A 170 12.34 15.51 5.79
N ALA A 171 12.27 14.29 5.23
CA ALA A 171 11.44 13.23 5.77
C ALA A 171 11.84 12.88 7.23
N GLY A 172 13.14 12.76 7.51
CA GLY A 172 13.65 12.53 8.84
C GLY A 172 13.32 13.66 9.82
N MET A 173 13.46 14.93 9.39
CA MET A 173 13.10 16.09 10.20
C MET A 173 11.58 16.13 10.50
N PHE A 174 10.73 15.87 9.53
CA PHE A 174 9.29 15.83 9.75
C PHE A 174 8.88 14.69 10.68
N CYS A 175 9.45 13.49 10.51
CA CYS A 175 9.25 12.40 11.45
C CYS A 175 9.71 12.77 12.87
N ALA A 176 10.84 13.46 13.03
CA ALA A 176 11.33 13.92 14.33
C ALA A 176 10.38 14.95 14.96
N ILE A 177 9.92 15.94 14.20
CA ILE A 177 8.94 16.93 14.67
C ILE A 177 7.66 16.22 15.12
N VAL A 178 7.15 15.28 14.32
CA VAL A 178 5.94 14.51 14.66
C VAL A 178 6.19 13.67 15.90
N ALA A 179 7.34 13.00 16.05
CA ALA A 179 7.68 12.23 17.24
C ALA A 179 7.69 13.11 18.51
N ILE A 180 8.24 14.32 18.44
CA ILE A 180 8.24 15.30 19.54
C ILE A 180 6.80 15.74 19.86
N VAL A 181 6.02 16.10 18.84
CA VAL A 181 4.62 16.52 19.03
C VAL A 181 3.79 15.40 19.65
N LEU A 182 3.94 14.16 19.16
CA LEU A 182 3.26 13.01 19.74
C LEU A 182 3.69 12.76 21.20
N SER A 183 4.98 12.89 21.52
CA SER A 183 5.48 12.67 22.88
C SER A 183 4.90 13.66 23.89
N ILE A 184 4.80 14.95 23.50
CA ILE A 184 4.34 16.03 24.37
C ILE A 184 2.81 16.11 24.44
N TYR A 185 2.15 16.06 23.30
CA TYR A 185 0.75 16.47 23.20
C TYR A 185 -0.24 15.32 23.05
N LEU A 186 0.21 14.10 22.69
CA LEU A 186 -0.67 12.95 22.58
C LEU A 186 -1.00 12.43 23.99
N GLU A 187 -2.23 12.02 24.22
CA GLU A 187 -2.68 11.39 25.47
C GLU A 187 -2.81 9.88 25.28
N GLU A 188 -2.56 9.11 26.35
CA GLU A 188 -2.72 7.65 26.30
C GLU A 188 -4.20 7.29 26.30
N THR A 189 -4.61 6.42 25.38
CA THR A 189 -6.00 6.01 25.23
C THR A 189 -6.25 4.54 25.55
N ALA A 190 -5.18 3.76 25.75
CA ALA A 190 -5.31 2.35 26.06
C ALA A 190 -6.09 2.14 27.38
N PRO A 191 -7.13 1.30 27.41
CA PRO A 191 -7.87 1.00 28.64
C PRO A 191 -6.97 0.38 29.70
N ILE A 192 -6.96 0.92 30.92
CA ILE A 192 -6.10 0.51 32.03
C ILE A 192 -6.25 -0.98 32.40
N TRP A 193 -7.42 -1.56 32.13
CA TRP A 193 -7.75 -2.94 32.48
C TRP A 193 -7.43 -3.99 31.39
N ARG A 194 -6.97 -3.58 30.19
CA ARG A 194 -6.50 -4.49 29.13
C ARG A 194 -5.02 -4.85 29.27
N LYS A 195 -4.60 -5.27 30.47
CA LYS A 195 -3.32 -5.99 30.58
C LYS A 195 -3.53 -7.38 29.97
N THR A 196 -3.13 -7.55 28.73
CA THR A 196 -3.09 -8.89 28.11
C THR A 196 -2.18 -9.78 28.95
N THR A 197 -2.77 -10.70 29.69
CA THR A 197 -2.06 -11.66 30.54
C THR A 197 -1.45 -12.82 29.74
N GLY A 198 -1.66 -12.85 28.41
CA GLY A 198 -1.16 -13.88 27.50
C GLY A 198 0.29 -13.61 27.07
N THR A 199 1.04 -14.69 26.87
CA THR A 199 2.37 -14.67 26.26
C THR A 199 2.24 -14.37 24.75
N TRP A 200 3.22 -13.67 24.17
CA TRP A 200 3.20 -13.26 22.76
C TRP A 200 2.97 -14.42 21.77
N TYR A 201 3.47 -15.63 22.08
CA TYR A 201 3.26 -16.79 21.22
C TYR A 201 1.82 -17.30 21.24
N MET A 202 1.06 -17.12 22.35
CA MET A 202 -0.36 -17.50 22.42
C MET A 202 -1.20 -16.68 21.44
N PHE A 203 -0.89 -15.39 21.28
CA PHE A 203 -1.53 -14.56 20.26
C PHE A 203 -1.32 -15.14 18.85
N PHE A 204 -0.09 -15.54 18.51
CA PHE A 204 0.17 -16.16 17.20
C PHE A 204 -0.50 -17.53 17.04
N VAL A 205 -0.52 -18.34 18.09
CA VAL A 205 -1.22 -19.66 18.06
C VAL A 205 -2.72 -19.47 17.86
N GLU A 206 -3.32 -18.51 18.53
CA GLU A 206 -4.74 -18.17 18.35
C GLU A 206 -5.04 -17.69 16.94
N GLN A 207 -4.22 -16.77 16.38
CA GLN A 207 -4.34 -16.31 15.00
C GLN A 207 -4.20 -17.48 14.01
N LEU A 208 -3.23 -18.34 14.18
CA LEU A 208 -3.04 -19.53 13.33
C LEU A 208 -4.25 -20.49 13.39
N ASN A 209 -4.80 -20.71 14.57
CA ASN A 209 -6.00 -21.53 14.73
C ASN A 209 -7.22 -20.92 14.04
N ASN A 210 -7.40 -19.62 14.16
CA ASN A 210 -8.47 -18.88 13.46
C ASN A 210 -8.29 -18.99 11.94
N TYR A 211 -7.07 -18.80 11.42
CA TYR A 211 -6.80 -18.96 9.99
C TYR A 211 -6.98 -20.41 9.52
N ARG A 212 -6.61 -21.40 10.33
CA ARG A 212 -6.83 -22.82 10.01
C ARG A 212 -8.32 -23.17 9.93
N LEU A 213 -9.14 -22.57 10.78
CA LEU A 213 -10.61 -22.74 10.73
C LEU A 213 -11.18 -22.12 9.46
N ILE A 214 -10.77 -20.89 9.14
CA ILE A 214 -11.21 -20.16 7.93
C ILE A 214 -10.73 -20.85 6.65
N ALA A 215 -9.54 -21.46 6.65
CA ALA A 215 -9.01 -22.23 5.51
C ALA A 215 -9.83 -23.47 5.15
N LYS A 216 -10.71 -23.94 6.05
CA LYS A 216 -11.67 -25.03 5.74
C LYS A 216 -12.85 -24.55 4.91
N ASP A 217 -13.14 -23.24 4.91
CA ASP A 217 -14.14 -22.65 4.03
C ASP A 217 -13.56 -22.55 2.61
N ARG A 218 -13.90 -23.50 1.76
CA ARG A 218 -13.41 -23.58 0.37
C ARG A 218 -13.72 -22.34 -0.44
N THR A 219 -14.89 -21.74 -0.25
CA THR A 219 -15.31 -20.53 -0.97
C THR A 219 -14.44 -19.34 -0.57
N PHE A 220 -14.23 -19.16 0.73
CA PHE A 220 -13.40 -18.10 1.25
C PHE A 220 -11.91 -18.30 0.91
N LEU A 221 -11.42 -19.55 0.93
CA LEU A 221 -10.06 -19.88 0.51
C LEU A 221 -9.81 -19.51 -0.95
N LEU A 222 -10.76 -19.83 -1.86
CA LEU A 222 -10.67 -19.44 -3.27
C LEU A 222 -10.64 -17.93 -3.43
N PHE A 223 -11.45 -17.19 -2.63
CA PHE A 223 -11.44 -15.74 -2.62
C PHE A 223 -10.07 -15.16 -2.20
N ILE A 224 -9.44 -15.75 -1.17
CA ILE A 224 -8.12 -15.31 -0.71
C ILE A 224 -7.05 -15.58 -1.77
N VAL A 225 -7.02 -16.80 -2.32
CA VAL A 225 -6.00 -17.17 -3.32
C VAL A 225 -6.15 -16.33 -4.60
N ALA A 226 -7.36 -16.18 -5.11
CA ALA A 226 -7.62 -15.31 -6.27
C ALA A 226 -7.20 -13.87 -5.97
N GLY A 227 -7.51 -13.36 -4.77
CA GLY A 227 -7.11 -12.03 -4.35
C GLY A 227 -5.59 -11.84 -4.23
N ILE A 228 -4.83 -12.86 -3.79
CA ILE A 228 -3.36 -12.83 -3.77
C ILE A 228 -2.82 -12.75 -5.20
N LEU A 229 -3.38 -13.53 -6.13
CA LEU A 229 -2.92 -13.54 -7.52
C LEU A 229 -3.17 -12.20 -8.22
N VAL A 230 -4.34 -11.60 -8.07
CA VAL A 230 -4.61 -10.27 -8.67
C VAL A 230 -3.80 -9.18 -7.98
N ALA A 231 -3.51 -9.30 -6.69
CA ALA A 231 -2.68 -8.35 -5.97
C ALA A 231 -1.24 -8.34 -6.50
N GLN A 232 -0.72 -9.46 -7.06
CA GLN A 232 0.58 -9.47 -7.74
C GLN A 232 0.62 -8.46 -8.90
N THR A 233 -0.48 -8.36 -9.67
CA THR A 233 -0.59 -7.40 -10.78
C THR A 233 -0.77 -5.97 -10.26
N PHE A 234 -1.67 -5.79 -9.28
CA PHE A 234 -1.94 -4.48 -8.69
C PHE A 234 -0.69 -3.83 -8.07
N MET A 235 0.08 -4.59 -7.28
CA MET A 235 1.26 -4.08 -6.59
C MET A 235 2.43 -3.72 -7.52
N GLN A 236 2.36 -4.06 -8.81
CA GLN A 236 3.40 -3.66 -9.76
C GLN A 236 3.39 -2.16 -10.06
N LEU A 237 2.31 -1.46 -9.74
CA LEU A 237 2.25 -0.01 -9.85
C LEU A 237 3.38 0.68 -9.08
N ASP A 238 3.74 0.14 -7.91
CA ASP A 238 4.76 0.72 -7.04
C ASP A 238 6.14 0.03 -7.15
N ILE A 239 6.26 -1.09 -7.88
CA ILE A 239 7.47 -1.92 -7.83
C ILE A 239 8.11 -2.09 -9.21
N LEU A 240 7.43 -2.74 -10.15
CA LEU A 240 7.98 -3.01 -11.48
C LEU A 240 7.82 -1.82 -12.43
N LEU A 241 6.64 -1.19 -12.44
CA LEU A 241 6.34 -0.10 -13.37
C LEU A 241 7.29 1.10 -13.22
N PRO A 242 7.65 1.59 -12.01
CA PRO A 242 8.61 2.68 -11.89
C PRO A 242 9.96 2.34 -12.53
N VAL A 243 10.47 1.13 -12.31
CA VAL A 243 11.76 0.68 -12.88
C VAL A 243 11.65 0.56 -14.40
N TYR A 244 10.58 -0.07 -14.88
CA TYR A 244 10.34 -0.24 -16.32
C TYR A 244 10.21 1.11 -17.04
N ILE A 245 9.34 2.00 -16.55
CA ILE A 245 9.10 3.31 -17.17
C ILE A 245 10.39 4.14 -17.20
N LYS A 246 11.18 4.12 -16.12
CA LYS A 246 12.47 4.80 -16.10
C LYS A 246 13.41 4.30 -17.19
N GLU A 247 13.46 3.01 -17.44
CA GLU A 247 14.36 2.43 -18.42
C GLU A 247 13.91 2.63 -19.88
N VAL A 248 12.58 2.59 -20.13
CA VAL A 248 12.07 2.65 -21.51
C VAL A 248 11.70 4.07 -21.95
N VAL A 249 11.44 4.99 -21.02
CA VAL A 249 11.12 6.40 -21.31
C VAL A 249 12.35 7.26 -21.06
N SER A 250 13.21 7.43 -22.07
CA SER A 250 14.39 8.29 -21.95
C SER A 250 13.99 9.78 -21.83
N LYS A 251 13.24 10.28 -22.77
CA LYS A 251 12.60 11.61 -22.77
C LYS A 251 11.53 11.63 -23.85
N GLN A 252 10.28 11.86 -23.48
CA GLN A 252 9.17 11.96 -24.42
C GLN A 252 8.36 13.22 -24.18
N THR A 253 7.89 13.84 -25.25
CA THR A 253 7.01 15.01 -25.19
C THR A 253 5.58 14.54 -24.99
N LEU A 254 4.97 14.92 -23.87
CA LEU A 254 3.58 14.61 -23.58
C LEU A 254 2.65 15.45 -24.44
N PHE A 255 2.92 16.75 -24.52
CA PHE A 255 2.23 17.66 -25.44
C PHE A 255 3.06 18.90 -25.74
N SER A 256 2.75 19.56 -26.86
CA SER A 256 3.36 20.82 -27.27
C SER A 256 2.29 21.79 -27.78
N VAL A 257 2.41 23.05 -27.35
CA VAL A 257 1.53 24.14 -27.79
C VAL A 257 2.40 25.36 -28.13
N GLY A 258 2.50 25.68 -29.41
CA GLY A 258 3.40 26.72 -29.91
C GLY A 258 4.87 26.42 -29.58
N SER A 259 5.54 27.35 -28.96
CA SER A 259 6.95 27.17 -28.51
C SER A 259 7.09 26.41 -27.18
N TRP A 260 6.01 26.12 -26.50
CA TRP A 260 6.03 25.43 -25.21
C TRP A 260 5.80 23.93 -25.38
N SER A 261 6.65 23.12 -24.78
CA SER A 261 6.53 21.66 -24.80
C SER A 261 6.79 21.07 -23.41
N LEU A 262 5.93 20.18 -22.98
CA LEU A 262 6.12 19.37 -21.76
C LEU A 262 6.77 18.05 -22.15
N SER A 263 8.05 17.93 -21.86
CA SER A 263 8.81 16.69 -22.06
C SER A 263 9.16 16.09 -20.70
N LEU A 264 8.94 14.78 -20.55
CA LEU A 264 9.11 14.04 -19.30
C LEU A 264 10.22 12.99 -19.45
N SER A 265 11.12 12.92 -18.47
CA SER A 265 12.03 11.79 -18.27
C SER A 265 11.29 10.63 -17.59
N GLY A 266 11.89 9.46 -17.52
CA GLY A 266 11.25 8.28 -16.97
C GLY A 266 10.68 8.46 -15.56
N GLU A 267 11.45 9.08 -14.63
CA GLU A 267 10.98 9.32 -13.26
C GLU A 267 9.81 10.32 -13.23
N LYS A 268 9.88 11.39 -14.05
CA LYS A 268 8.80 12.38 -14.16
C LYS A 268 7.57 11.78 -14.84
N ALA A 269 7.77 10.93 -15.86
CA ALA A 269 6.68 10.21 -16.51
C ALA A 269 5.96 9.29 -15.52
N PHE A 270 6.71 8.51 -14.74
CA PHE A 270 6.14 7.67 -13.69
C PHE A 270 5.37 8.47 -12.65
N SER A 271 5.89 9.64 -12.23
CA SER A 271 5.22 10.51 -11.27
C SER A 271 3.86 11.00 -11.77
N VAL A 272 3.77 11.35 -13.06
CA VAL A 272 2.51 11.76 -13.68
C VAL A 272 1.53 10.59 -13.74
N LEU A 273 1.99 9.39 -14.11
CA LEU A 273 1.14 8.21 -14.22
C LEU A 273 0.58 7.74 -12.87
N ILE A 274 1.39 7.77 -11.79
CA ILE A 274 0.89 7.40 -10.47
C ILE A 274 -0.04 8.48 -9.90
N ALA A 275 0.20 9.76 -10.19
CA ALA A 275 -0.70 10.85 -9.82
C ALA A 275 -2.02 10.76 -10.59
N GLU A 276 -2.00 10.35 -11.86
CA GLU A 276 -3.18 10.04 -12.65
C GLU A 276 -4.01 8.94 -12.00
N ASN A 277 -3.40 7.81 -11.63
CA ASN A 277 -4.07 6.74 -10.89
C ASN A 277 -4.77 7.29 -9.64
N GLY A 278 -4.02 7.99 -8.76
CA GLY A 278 -4.58 8.56 -7.53
C GLY A 278 -5.72 9.54 -7.78
N LEU A 279 -5.61 10.38 -8.82
CA LEU A 279 -6.65 11.34 -9.20
C LEU A 279 -7.92 10.63 -9.70
N LEU A 280 -7.77 9.63 -10.58
CA LEU A 280 -8.90 8.84 -11.07
C LEU A 280 -9.59 8.08 -9.94
N VAL A 281 -8.83 7.50 -9.00
CA VAL A 281 -9.37 6.88 -7.79
C VAL A 281 -10.18 7.90 -6.98
N ALA A 282 -9.61 9.07 -6.69
CA ALA A 282 -10.29 10.09 -5.89
C ALA A 282 -11.59 10.59 -6.53
N LEU A 283 -11.62 10.77 -7.84
CA LEU A 283 -12.76 11.31 -8.57
C LEU A 283 -13.85 10.26 -8.85
N PHE A 284 -13.48 9.02 -9.15
CA PHE A 284 -14.41 8.05 -9.72
C PHE A 284 -14.79 6.89 -8.79
N THR A 285 -14.15 6.72 -7.61
CA THR A 285 -14.47 5.60 -6.70
C THR A 285 -15.97 5.49 -6.42
N VAL A 286 -16.63 6.57 -6.02
CA VAL A 286 -18.05 6.53 -5.65
C VAL A 286 -18.92 6.23 -6.87
N ALA A 287 -18.62 6.88 -8.00
CA ALA A 287 -19.40 6.72 -9.24
C ALA A 287 -19.29 5.29 -9.79
N VAL A 288 -18.06 4.75 -9.87
CA VAL A 288 -17.83 3.39 -10.40
C VAL A 288 -18.37 2.33 -9.43
N THR A 289 -18.18 2.48 -8.11
CA THR A 289 -18.75 1.56 -7.12
C THR A 289 -20.28 1.46 -7.29
N LYS A 290 -20.95 2.61 -7.34
CA LYS A 290 -22.42 2.67 -7.55
C LYS A 290 -22.84 2.07 -8.89
N TRP A 291 -22.05 2.27 -9.94
CA TRP A 291 -22.30 1.65 -11.25
C TRP A 291 -22.15 0.13 -11.18
N MET A 292 -21.11 -0.38 -10.50
CA MET A 292 -20.87 -1.82 -10.36
C MET A 292 -21.93 -2.56 -9.53
N GLU A 293 -22.62 -1.89 -8.62
CA GLU A 293 -23.76 -2.47 -7.87
C GLU A 293 -24.89 -3.01 -8.77
N ASN A 294 -24.99 -2.52 -10.02
CA ASN A 294 -25.98 -2.98 -10.98
C ASN A 294 -25.62 -4.33 -11.65
N TYR A 295 -24.41 -4.82 -11.43
CA TYR A 295 -23.91 -6.04 -12.06
C TYR A 295 -23.74 -7.18 -11.05
N LYS A 296 -23.81 -8.42 -11.53
CA LYS A 296 -23.53 -9.60 -10.69
C LYS A 296 -22.06 -9.55 -10.21
N GLU A 297 -21.85 -9.71 -8.92
CA GLU A 297 -20.52 -9.69 -8.28
C GLU A 297 -19.50 -10.57 -9.02
N LYS A 298 -19.91 -11.77 -9.47
CA LYS A 298 -19.12 -12.68 -10.29
C LYS A 298 -18.41 -11.98 -11.45
N TRP A 299 -19.18 -11.26 -12.26
CA TRP A 299 -18.64 -10.62 -13.45
C TRP A 299 -17.75 -9.42 -13.09
N VAL A 300 -18.07 -8.71 -12.03
CA VAL A 300 -17.25 -7.59 -11.57
C VAL A 300 -15.86 -8.09 -11.16
N PHE A 301 -15.73 -9.13 -10.34
CA PHE A 301 -14.45 -9.70 -9.95
C PHE A 301 -13.67 -10.30 -11.13
N VAL A 302 -14.36 -11.02 -12.01
CA VAL A 302 -13.75 -11.65 -13.20
C VAL A 302 -13.22 -10.59 -14.15
N PHE A 303 -14.03 -9.61 -14.54
CA PHE A 303 -13.60 -8.58 -15.49
C PHE A 303 -12.56 -7.63 -14.89
N SER A 304 -12.65 -7.27 -13.62
CA SER A 304 -11.59 -6.52 -12.95
C SER A 304 -10.24 -7.22 -13.07
N SER A 305 -10.18 -8.52 -12.76
CA SER A 305 -8.94 -9.30 -12.89
C SER A 305 -8.43 -9.35 -14.34
N LEU A 306 -9.33 -9.50 -15.32
CA LEU A 306 -8.95 -9.49 -16.74
C LEU A 306 -8.45 -8.12 -17.20
N PHE A 307 -9.09 -7.03 -16.76
CA PHE A 307 -8.63 -5.67 -17.11
C PHE A 307 -7.27 -5.36 -16.52
N TYR A 308 -6.98 -5.79 -15.30
CA TYR A 308 -5.63 -5.73 -14.76
C TYR A 308 -4.64 -6.50 -15.63
N GLY A 309 -4.99 -7.74 -16.03
CA GLY A 309 -4.16 -8.56 -16.90
C GLY A 309 -3.89 -7.91 -18.26
N ILE A 310 -4.94 -7.36 -18.90
CA ILE A 310 -4.81 -6.65 -20.19
C ILE A 310 -3.93 -5.40 -20.04
N ALA A 311 -4.19 -4.58 -19.03
CA ALA A 311 -3.43 -3.36 -18.80
C ALA A 311 -1.94 -3.67 -18.62
N ILE A 312 -1.62 -4.63 -17.73
CA ILE A 312 -0.21 -4.96 -17.43
C ILE A 312 0.48 -5.64 -18.61
N PHE A 313 -0.23 -6.47 -19.39
CA PHE A 313 0.30 -7.07 -20.61
C PHE A 313 0.72 -6.01 -21.63
N LEU A 314 -0.20 -5.08 -21.91
CA LEU A 314 0.02 -4.02 -22.88
C LEU A 314 1.11 -3.03 -22.42
N PHE A 315 1.27 -2.82 -21.11
CA PHE A 315 2.41 -2.08 -20.57
C PHE A 315 3.74 -2.68 -21.04
N GLY A 316 3.88 -3.98 -20.99
CA GLY A 316 5.09 -4.67 -21.44
C GLY A 316 5.37 -4.60 -22.95
N GLN A 317 4.42 -4.12 -23.75
CA GLN A 317 4.52 -4.02 -25.21
C GLN A 317 4.69 -2.58 -25.70
N THR A 318 4.60 -1.58 -24.81
CA THR A 318 4.64 -0.17 -25.23
C THR A 318 5.76 0.62 -24.56
N THR A 319 6.36 1.51 -25.34
CA THR A 319 7.27 2.57 -24.84
C THR A 319 6.64 3.95 -24.96
N SER A 320 5.43 4.05 -25.51
CA SER A 320 4.72 5.31 -25.71
C SER A 320 4.08 5.82 -24.43
N LEU A 321 4.42 7.04 -24.02
CA LEU A 321 3.88 7.67 -22.83
C LEU A 321 2.36 7.87 -22.90
N TRP A 322 1.80 8.21 -24.07
CA TRP A 322 0.36 8.33 -24.26
C TRP A 322 -0.37 7.00 -24.09
N MET A 323 0.21 5.91 -24.59
CA MET A 323 -0.35 4.59 -24.36
C MET A 323 -0.28 4.22 -22.88
N MET A 324 0.81 4.56 -22.18
CA MET A 324 0.93 4.33 -20.74
C MET A 324 -0.14 5.09 -19.94
N VAL A 325 -0.46 6.34 -20.29
CA VAL A 325 -1.58 7.11 -19.72
C VAL A 325 -2.89 6.36 -19.90
N PHE A 326 -3.21 5.92 -21.11
CA PHE A 326 -4.42 5.13 -21.36
C PHE A 326 -4.46 3.84 -20.54
N LEU A 327 -3.33 3.14 -20.43
CA LEU A 327 -3.21 1.87 -19.70
C LEU A 327 -3.34 2.06 -18.18
N ILE A 328 -2.85 3.17 -17.62
CA ILE A 328 -3.11 3.54 -16.20
C ILE A 328 -4.60 3.78 -15.98
N ALA A 329 -5.30 4.46 -16.89
CA ALA A 329 -6.75 4.63 -16.76
C ALA A 329 -7.49 3.29 -16.77
N LEU A 330 -7.11 2.34 -17.65
CA LEU A 330 -7.67 0.99 -17.70
C LEU A 330 -7.35 0.20 -16.42
N PHE A 331 -6.12 0.29 -15.94
CA PHE A 331 -5.66 -0.32 -14.68
C PHE A 331 -6.47 0.22 -13.49
N THR A 332 -6.65 1.53 -13.43
CA THR A 332 -7.43 2.20 -12.38
C THR A 332 -8.92 1.80 -12.45
N LEU A 333 -9.47 1.66 -13.65
CA LEU A 333 -10.85 1.16 -13.80
C LEU A 333 -10.99 -0.24 -13.19
N ALA A 334 -10.02 -1.15 -13.44
CA ALA A 334 -10.01 -2.48 -12.83
C ALA A 334 -10.00 -2.42 -11.30
N GLU A 335 -9.24 -1.48 -10.72
CA GLU A 335 -9.20 -1.21 -9.28
C GLU A 335 -10.57 -0.76 -8.74
N LEU A 336 -11.13 0.27 -9.35
CA LEU A 336 -12.38 0.90 -8.94
C LEU A 336 -13.59 -0.05 -9.02
N MET A 337 -13.59 -1.00 -9.95
CA MET A 337 -14.65 -1.99 -10.09
C MET A 337 -14.85 -2.82 -8.80
N THR A 338 -13.79 -3.14 -8.09
CA THR A 338 -13.85 -4.07 -6.96
C THR A 338 -13.71 -3.41 -5.59
N VAL A 339 -13.15 -2.19 -5.50
CA VAL A 339 -12.81 -1.56 -4.22
C VAL A 339 -14.00 -1.43 -3.25
N GLY A 340 -15.17 -1.06 -3.74
CA GLY A 340 -16.37 -0.96 -2.91
C GLY A 340 -17.00 -2.31 -2.59
N LEU A 341 -16.94 -3.27 -3.52
CA LEU A 341 -17.61 -4.57 -3.41
C LEU A 341 -16.84 -5.57 -2.54
N GLN A 342 -15.52 -5.46 -2.44
CA GLN A 342 -14.70 -6.41 -1.69
C GLN A 342 -15.10 -6.53 -0.23
N GLN A 343 -15.32 -5.40 0.45
CA GLN A 343 -15.69 -5.38 1.87
C GLN A 343 -17.08 -5.97 2.09
N THR A 344 -18.04 -5.58 1.25
CA THR A 344 -19.41 -6.12 1.29
C THR A 344 -19.43 -7.61 1.03
N PHE A 345 -18.61 -8.09 0.08
CA PHE A 345 -18.51 -9.51 -0.24
C PHE A 345 -17.91 -10.33 0.92
N VAL A 346 -16.86 -9.83 1.59
CA VAL A 346 -16.32 -10.47 2.80
C VAL A 346 -17.38 -10.54 3.90
N ALA A 347 -18.16 -9.47 4.10
CA ALA A 347 -19.24 -9.44 5.09
C ALA A 347 -20.34 -10.48 4.79
N LYS A 348 -20.65 -10.74 3.51
CA LYS A 348 -21.62 -11.77 3.09
C LYS A 348 -21.12 -13.20 3.33
N LEU A 349 -19.82 -13.44 3.13
CA LEU A 349 -19.23 -14.77 3.36
C LEU A 349 -19.04 -15.09 4.84
N ALA A 350 -18.85 -14.08 5.68
CA ALA A 350 -18.50 -14.24 7.07
C ALA A 350 -19.72 -14.59 7.94
N PRO A 351 -19.70 -15.70 8.71
CA PRO A 351 -20.67 -15.94 9.76
C PRO A 351 -20.69 -14.77 10.75
N GLU A 352 -21.88 -14.42 11.30
CA GLU A 352 -22.04 -13.25 12.17
C GLU A 352 -21.06 -13.21 13.34
N HIS A 353 -20.86 -14.36 13.99
CA HIS A 353 -19.98 -14.52 15.14
C HIS A 353 -18.48 -14.54 14.79
N MET A 354 -18.11 -14.60 13.48
CA MET A 354 -16.71 -14.67 13.00
C MET A 354 -16.34 -13.50 12.05
N ARG A 355 -17.19 -12.50 11.87
CA ARG A 355 -16.95 -11.41 10.92
C ARG A 355 -15.57 -10.78 11.06
N GLY A 356 -15.14 -10.46 12.28
CA GLY A 356 -13.83 -9.87 12.54
C GLY A 356 -12.67 -10.76 12.06
N GLN A 357 -12.76 -12.07 12.27
CA GLN A 357 -11.74 -13.04 11.83
C GLN A 357 -11.69 -13.16 10.29
N TYR A 358 -12.85 -13.15 9.62
CA TYR A 358 -12.93 -13.17 8.16
C TYR A 358 -12.36 -11.89 7.53
N PHE A 359 -12.63 -10.71 8.09
CA PHE A 359 -12.02 -9.47 7.64
C PHE A 359 -10.49 -9.46 7.84
N ALA A 360 -10.02 -9.96 8.99
CA ALA A 360 -8.59 -10.12 9.25
C ALA A 360 -7.93 -11.08 8.26
N ALA A 361 -8.55 -12.23 7.99
CA ALA A 361 -8.06 -13.17 6.98
C ALA A 361 -8.12 -12.60 5.57
N ALA A 362 -9.16 -11.82 5.22
CA ALA A 362 -9.26 -11.15 3.92
C ALA A 362 -8.12 -10.16 3.68
N SER A 363 -7.58 -9.52 4.71
CA SER A 363 -6.44 -8.62 4.59
C SER A 363 -5.15 -9.31 4.17
N LEU A 364 -5.04 -10.64 4.38
CA LEU A 364 -3.88 -11.43 3.95
C LEU A 364 -3.65 -11.35 2.45
N ARG A 365 -4.69 -11.13 1.63
CA ARG A 365 -4.56 -10.95 0.18
C ARG A 365 -3.59 -9.83 -0.15
N PHE A 366 -3.76 -8.68 0.48
CA PHE A 366 -2.90 -7.52 0.28
C PHE A 366 -1.53 -7.69 0.96
N THR A 367 -1.51 -8.27 2.15
CA THR A 367 -0.26 -8.51 2.90
C THR A 367 0.68 -9.45 2.15
N LEU A 368 0.17 -10.62 1.74
CA LEU A 368 0.95 -11.59 0.97
C LEU A 368 1.22 -11.09 -0.45
N GLY A 369 0.24 -10.41 -1.07
CA GLY A 369 0.43 -9.76 -2.36
C GLY A 369 1.59 -8.78 -2.34
N ARG A 370 1.63 -7.87 -1.39
CA ARG A 370 2.70 -6.88 -1.23
C ARG A 370 4.05 -7.53 -0.93
N MET A 371 4.08 -8.55 -0.09
CA MET A 371 5.31 -9.26 0.25
C MET A 371 5.92 -9.96 -0.98
N MET A 372 5.08 -10.56 -1.85
CA MET A 372 5.55 -11.32 -3.00
C MET A 372 5.76 -10.47 -4.26
N ALA A 373 5.13 -9.31 -4.36
CA ALA A 373 5.19 -8.47 -5.57
C ALA A 373 6.61 -8.11 -6.05
N PRO A 374 7.61 -7.84 -5.17
CA PRO A 374 8.97 -7.57 -5.60
C PRO A 374 9.66 -8.77 -6.30
N LEU A 375 9.12 -9.99 -6.19
CA LEU A 375 9.63 -11.14 -6.94
C LEU A 375 9.58 -10.92 -8.46
N ALA A 376 8.68 -10.07 -8.96
CA ALA A 376 8.65 -9.71 -10.38
C ALA A 376 9.97 -9.08 -10.87
N LEU A 377 10.70 -8.36 -10.00
CA LEU A 377 12.02 -7.79 -10.32
C LEU A 377 13.13 -8.84 -10.36
N THR A 378 12.95 -9.99 -9.69
CA THR A 378 13.97 -11.05 -9.63
C THR A 378 13.96 -11.94 -10.86
N LEU A 379 12.93 -11.83 -11.71
CA LEU A 379 12.83 -12.66 -12.91
C LEU A 379 13.92 -12.30 -13.91
N PRO A 380 14.75 -13.28 -14.34
CA PRO A 380 15.88 -13.03 -15.23
C PRO A 380 15.46 -12.86 -16.69
N PHE A 381 14.19 -12.56 -16.93
CA PHE A 381 13.61 -12.45 -18.25
C PHE A 381 13.54 -11.00 -18.73
N ALA A 382 13.43 -10.79 -20.03
CA ALA A 382 13.06 -9.51 -20.59
C ALA A 382 11.66 -9.08 -20.07
N TYR A 383 11.42 -7.79 -19.96
CA TYR A 383 10.20 -7.24 -19.37
C TYR A 383 8.90 -7.82 -19.95
N HIS A 384 8.84 -8.04 -21.27
CA HIS A 384 7.63 -8.60 -21.90
C HIS A 384 7.25 -9.98 -21.33
N TRP A 385 8.22 -10.83 -20.96
CA TRP A 385 7.94 -12.11 -20.30
C TRP A 385 7.49 -11.93 -18.86
N THR A 386 8.09 -11.01 -18.12
CA THR A 386 7.66 -10.69 -16.75
C THR A 386 6.20 -10.20 -16.76
N PHE A 387 5.86 -9.27 -17.65
CA PHE A 387 4.49 -8.78 -17.79
C PHE A 387 3.53 -9.88 -18.27
N PHE A 388 3.96 -10.78 -19.14
CA PHE A 388 3.17 -11.94 -19.55
C PHE A 388 2.87 -12.87 -18.38
N ILE A 389 3.85 -13.19 -17.52
CA ILE A 389 3.64 -13.99 -16.31
C ILE A 389 2.62 -13.32 -15.38
N LEU A 390 2.74 -12.02 -15.14
CA LEU A 390 1.78 -11.27 -14.33
C LEU A 390 0.37 -11.32 -14.93
N THR A 391 0.26 -11.26 -16.25
CA THR A 391 -1.02 -11.43 -16.97
C THR A 391 -1.61 -12.81 -16.74
N LEU A 392 -0.80 -13.87 -16.80
CA LEU A 392 -1.25 -15.23 -16.49
C LEU A 392 -1.78 -15.34 -15.05
N LEU A 393 -1.13 -14.69 -14.08
CA LEU A 393 -1.62 -14.65 -12.69
C LEU A 393 -2.99 -13.96 -12.59
N ALA A 394 -3.19 -12.86 -13.32
CA ALA A 394 -4.47 -12.16 -13.37
C ALA A 394 -5.57 -13.01 -14.04
N VAL A 395 -5.26 -13.73 -15.11
CA VAL A 395 -6.17 -14.67 -15.77
C VAL A 395 -6.51 -15.86 -14.84
N CYS A 396 -5.52 -16.42 -14.15
CA CYS A 396 -5.74 -17.46 -13.15
C CYS A 396 -6.64 -16.95 -12.01
N SER A 397 -6.46 -15.69 -11.56
CA SER A 397 -7.34 -15.07 -10.58
C SER A 397 -8.78 -14.97 -11.09
N ALA A 398 -8.99 -14.50 -12.33
CA ALA A 398 -10.31 -14.43 -12.95
C ALA A 398 -10.99 -15.82 -13.02
N TRP A 399 -10.24 -16.84 -13.38
CA TRP A 399 -10.72 -18.21 -13.42
C TRP A 399 -11.10 -18.74 -12.03
N LEU A 400 -10.28 -18.50 -11.01
CA LEU A 400 -10.58 -18.89 -9.62
C LEU A 400 -11.83 -18.18 -9.09
N TYR A 401 -12.02 -16.88 -9.39
CA TYR A 401 -13.26 -16.18 -9.06
C TYR A 401 -14.47 -16.82 -9.77
N ALA A 402 -14.35 -17.16 -11.05
CA ALA A 402 -15.43 -17.82 -11.77
C ALA A 402 -15.82 -19.17 -11.15
N ILE A 403 -14.84 -19.98 -10.73
CA ILE A 403 -15.07 -21.26 -10.03
C ILE A 403 -15.73 -21.01 -8.66
N MET A 404 -15.21 -20.05 -7.90
CA MET A 404 -15.73 -19.70 -6.57
C MET A 404 -17.23 -19.35 -6.65
N PHE A 405 -17.62 -18.46 -7.56
CA PHE A 405 -19.01 -18.06 -7.73
C PHE A 405 -19.90 -19.19 -8.23
N ARG A 406 -19.38 -20.06 -9.12
CA ARG A 406 -20.13 -21.27 -9.57
C ARG A 406 -20.41 -22.18 -8.38
N ALA A 407 -19.41 -22.44 -7.53
CA ALA A 407 -19.59 -23.27 -6.34
C ALA A 407 -20.55 -22.66 -5.30
N MET A 408 -20.69 -21.31 -5.27
CA MET A 408 -21.70 -20.64 -4.46
C MET A 408 -23.12 -20.80 -5.05
N GLU A 409 -23.26 -20.65 -6.38
CA GLU A 409 -24.53 -20.84 -7.09
C GLU A 409 -25.06 -22.27 -6.89
N GLU A 410 -24.20 -23.28 -6.99
CA GLU A 410 -24.55 -24.71 -6.78
C GLU A 410 -24.97 -25.05 -5.34
N LYS A 411 -24.49 -24.30 -4.34
CA LYS A 411 -24.92 -24.51 -2.93
C LYS A 411 -26.25 -23.84 -2.62
N GLN A 412 -26.71 -22.92 -3.45
CA GLN A 412 -28.00 -22.18 -3.26
C GLN A 412 -29.13 -22.79 -4.06
N ALA A 413 -28.81 -23.62 -5.08
CA ALA A 413 -29.76 -24.40 -5.86
C ALA A 413 -30.08 -25.72 -5.18
#